data_dbb014e9267fdca158017d7aa18ea6cf
#
_entry.id   dbb014e9267fdca158017d7aa18ea6cf
#
_cell.length_a   1.000
_cell.length_b   1.000
_cell.length_c   1.000
_cell.angle_alpha   90.00
_cell.angle_beta   90.00
_cell.angle_gamma   90.00
#
_symmetry.space_group_name_H-M   'P 1'
#
loop_
_entity.id
_entity.type
_entity.pdbx_description
1 polymer ?
#
loop_
_entity_poly.entity_id
_entity_poly.type
_entity_poly.pdbx_seq_one_letter_code
_entity_poly.pdbx_strand_id
1 'polypeptide(L)'
;EKPLKQSIQDGKEIYQDFCLQCHLDNGKGVENAFPPLAKSDYLQNNIEASIRGVKYGLRGEITVNGKTYNSVMVSQGLDEEEIADVMNYILNSWSNKAEKQITVAQVLDVQKQ
;
A
#
# COMPACT_ATOMS: atom_id res chain seq x y z
N GLU A 1 -0.04 -20.71 -0.98
CA GLU A 1 0.27 -19.30 -1.33
C GLU A 1 0.51 -19.18 -2.83
N LYS A 2 -0.11 -18.19 -3.47
CA LYS A 2 0.07 -18.02 -4.91
C LYS A 2 1.46 -17.47 -5.23
N PRO A 3 1.98 -17.74 -6.44
CA PRO A 3 3.28 -17.21 -6.84
C PRO A 3 3.29 -15.68 -6.86
N LEU A 4 4.44 -15.09 -6.58
CA LEU A 4 4.58 -13.64 -6.54
C LEU A 4 4.11 -12.97 -7.84
N LYS A 5 4.46 -13.56 -8.98
CA LYS A 5 4.08 -12.99 -10.27
C LYS A 5 2.57 -12.88 -10.41
N GLN A 6 1.84 -13.89 -9.98
CA GLN A 6 0.37 -13.88 -10.01
C GLN A 6 -0.18 -12.85 -9.03
N SER A 7 0.42 -12.78 -7.84
CA SER A 7 0.00 -11.82 -6.82
C SER A 7 0.15 -10.39 -7.33
N ILE A 8 1.26 -10.09 -7.99
CA ILE A 8 1.50 -8.76 -8.56
C ILE A 8 0.45 -8.44 -9.63
N GLN A 9 0.14 -9.41 -10.49
CA GLN A 9 -0.84 -9.23 -11.54
C GLN A 9 -2.23 -8.95 -10.95
N ASP A 10 -2.62 -9.75 -9.97
CA ASP A 10 -3.91 -9.57 -9.30
C ASP A 10 -3.95 -8.23 -8.55
N GLY A 11 -2.83 -7.87 -7.91
CA GLY A 11 -2.71 -6.61 -7.19
C GLY A 11 -2.82 -5.40 -8.09
N LYS A 12 -2.35 -5.52 -9.33
CA LYS A 12 -2.47 -4.43 -10.29
C LYS A 12 -3.93 -4.08 -10.56
N GLU A 13 -4.77 -5.10 -10.72
CA GLU A 13 -6.20 -4.88 -10.94
C GLU A 13 -6.85 -4.23 -9.73
N ILE A 14 -6.48 -4.69 -8.53
CA ILE A 14 -6.99 -4.10 -7.29
C ILE A 14 -6.56 -2.65 -7.17
N TYR A 15 -5.31 -2.37 -7.49
CA TYR A 15 -4.80 -1.00 -7.43
C TYR A 15 -5.60 -0.08 -8.35
N GLN A 16 -5.86 -0.53 -9.57
CA GLN A 16 -6.60 0.26 -10.54
C GLN A 16 -8.02 0.55 -10.07
N ASP A 17 -8.64 -0.39 -9.36
CA ASP A 17 -10.02 -0.24 -8.92
C ASP A 17 -10.17 0.57 -7.63
N PHE A 18 -9.18 0.50 -6.73
CA PHE A 18 -9.34 1.05 -5.39
C PHE A 18 -8.35 2.13 -4.99
N CYS A 19 -7.19 2.20 -5.63
CA CYS A 19 -6.10 3.06 -5.15
C CYS A 19 -5.73 4.17 -6.12
N LEU A 20 -5.92 3.93 -7.40
CA LEU A 20 -5.43 4.79 -8.48
C LEU A 20 -6.00 6.20 -8.42
N GLN A 21 -7.26 6.35 -8.00
CA GLN A 21 -7.91 7.67 -7.98
C GLN A 21 -7.15 8.67 -7.10
N CYS A 22 -6.55 8.21 -6.02
CA CYS A 22 -5.84 9.08 -5.10
C CYS A 22 -4.34 9.04 -5.31
N HIS A 23 -3.78 7.85 -5.52
CA HIS A 23 -2.33 7.68 -5.59
C HIS A 23 -1.78 7.73 -7.02
N LEU A 24 -2.64 7.80 -8.03
CA LEU A 24 -2.35 7.90 -9.45
C LEU A 24 -1.72 6.63 -10.02
N ASP A 25 -1.74 6.53 -11.33
CA ASP A 25 -1.23 5.35 -12.03
C ASP A 25 0.27 5.15 -11.84
N ASN A 26 1.00 6.26 -11.68
CA ASN A 26 2.44 6.21 -11.45
C ASN A 26 2.82 6.15 -9.97
N GLY A 27 1.84 6.10 -9.07
CA GLY A 27 2.08 6.00 -7.64
C GLY A 27 2.66 7.25 -7.00
N LYS A 28 2.66 8.39 -7.70
CA LYS A 28 3.27 9.61 -7.16
C LYS A 28 2.37 10.42 -6.25
N GLY A 29 1.08 10.09 -6.24
CA GLY A 29 0.14 10.80 -5.40
C GLY A 29 -0.06 12.25 -5.81
N VAL A 30 -0.60 13.04 -4.90
CA VAL A 30 -0.84 14.47 -5.12
C VAL A 30 -0.25 15.22 -3.93
N GLU A 31 0.64 16.13 -4.20
CA GLU A 31 1.34 16.87 -3.14
C GLU A 31 0.33 17.52 -2.18
N ASN A 32 0.59 17.40 -0.89
CA ASN A 32 -0.24 17.92 0.20
C ASN A 32 -1.59 17.23 0.37
N ALA A 33 -1.96 16.31 -0.51
CA ALA A 33 -3.26 15.64 -0.42
C ALA A 33 -3.12 14.13 -0.26
N PHE A 34 -2.40 13.49 -1.18
CA PHE A 34 -2.26 12.03 -1.18
C PHE A 34 -0.78 11.67 -1.30
N PRO A 35 -0.24 10.93 -0.33
CA PRO A 35 1.21 10.67 -0.35
C PRO A 35 1.62 9.76 -1.49
N PRO A 36 2.87 9.89 -1.95
CA PRO A 36 3.38 8.99 -2.98
C PRO A 36 3.58 7.58 -2.42
N LEU A 37 3.38 6.60 -3.28
CA LEU A 37 3.71 5.21 -3.00
C LEU A 37 4.98 4.82 -3.76
N ALA A 38 5.26 5.52 -4.87
CA ALA A 38 6.49 5.34 -5.63
C ALA A 38 7.65 5.92 -4.84
N LYS A 39 8.65 5.09 -4.58
CA LYS A 39 9.86 5.51 -3.85
C LYS A 39 9.55 6.17 -2.51
N SER A 40 8.56 5.66 -1.82
CA SER A 40 8.14 6.19 -0.53
C SER A 40 9.00 5.60 0.58
N ASP A 41 9.70 6.46 1.33
CA ASP A 41 10.47 6.00 2.49
C ASP A 41 9.55 5.48 3.59
N TYR A 42 8.39 6.10 3.75
CA TYR A 42 7.40 5.64 4.72
C TYR A 42 6.99 4.19 4.43
N LEU A 43 6.62 3.92 3.17
CA LEU A 43 6.20 2.59 2.75
C LEU A 43 7.31 1.56 2.95
N GLN A 44 8.52 1.88 2.50
CA GLN A 44 9.64 0.95 2.57
C GLN A 44 10.05 0.63 4.01
N ASN A 45 9.96 1.60 4.89
CA ASN A 45 10.44 1.44 6.27
C ASN A 45 9.33 1.09 7.25
N ASN A 46 8.07 1.08 6.82
CA ASN A 46 6.93 0.84 7.70
C ASN A 46 5.92 -0.09 7.02
N ILE A 47 6.38 -1.28 6.66
CA ILE A 47 5.53 -2.25 5.94
C ILE A 47 4.29 -2.61 6.77
N GLU A 48 4.47 -2.91 8.04
CA GLU A 48 3.33 -3.29 8.89
C GLU A 48 2.32 -2.15 9.02
N ALA A 49 2.82 -0.92 9.25
CA ALA A 49 1.94 0.25 9.35
C ALA A 49 1.21 0.51 8.02
N SER A 50 1.88 0.25 6.91
CA SER A 50 1.27 0.43 5.59
C SER A 50 0.16 -0.59 5.35
N ILE A 51 0.38 -1.84 5.73
CA ILE A 51 -0.65 -2.89 5.67
C ILE A 51 -1.82 -2.49 6.57
N ARG A 52 -1.52 -2.01 7.77
CA ARG A 52 -2.57 -1.58 8.71
C ARG A 52 -3.41 -0.46 8.12
N GLY A 53 -2.78 0.48 7.43
CA GLY A 53 -3.49 1.58 6.77
C GLY A 53 -4.46 1.10 5.70
N VAL A 54 -4.04 0.14 4.88
CA VAL A 54 -4.92 -0.43 3.86
C VAL A 54 -6.04 -1.24 4.50
N LYS A 55 -5.72 -1.99 5.54
CA LYS A 55 -6.66 -2.93 6.17
C LYS A 55 -7.71 -2.21 7.01
N TYR A 56 -7.30 -1.23 7.80
CA TYR A 56 -8.16 -0.57 8.79
C TYR A 56 -8.37 0.91 8.54
N GLY A 57 -7.67 1.47 7.56
CA GLY A 57 -7.70 2.90 7.33
C GLY A 57 -6.55 3.61 8.04
N LEU A 58 -6.29 4.82 7.61
CA LEU A 58 -5.20 5.62 8.15
C LEU A 58 -5.71 7.03 8.41
N ARG A 59 -5.41 7.55 9.61
CA ARG A 59 -5.68 8.95 9.93
C ARG A 59 -4.56 9.47 10.79
N GLY A 60 -4.43 10.78 10.81
CA GLY A 60 -3.36 11.41 11.56
C GLY A 60 -2.17 11.74 10.66
N GLU A 61 -1.21 12.36 11.25
CA GLU A 61 -0.06 12.89 10.53
C GLU A 61 0.99 11.81 10.26
N ILE A 62 1.46 11.75 9.02
CA ILE A 62 2.61 10.91 8.67
C ILE A 62 3.57 11.76 7.85
N THR A 63 4.83 11.35 7.84
CA THR A 63 5.85 12.01 7.03
C THR A 63 6.32 11.04 5.95
N VAL A 64 6.22 11.46 4.70
CA VAL A 64 6.64 10.66 3.54
C VAL A 64 7.62 11.49 2.73
N ASN A 65 8.84 10.97 2.59
CA ASN A 65 9.91 11.63 1.81
C ASN A 65 10.13 13.08 2.27
N GLY A 66 10.08 13.30 3.58
CA GLY A 66 10.33 14.62 4.16
C GLY A 66 9.14 15.56 4.15
N LYS A 67 7.99 15.14 3.65
CA LYS A 67 6.78 15.97 3.61
C LYS A 67 5.72 15.40 4.51
N THR A 68 4.97 16.27 5.16
CA THR A 68 3.91 15.88 6.07
C THR A 68 2.58 15.76 5.34
N TYR A 69 1.88 14.67 5.59
CA TYR A 69 0.53 14.42 5.08
C TYR A 69 -0.40 14.14 6.26
N ASN A 70 -1.58 14.73 6.24
CA ASN A 70 -2.53 14.58 7.34
C ASN A 70 -3.94 14.39 6.79
N SER A 71 -4.05 13.52 5.78
CA SER A 71 -5.34 13.18 5.19
C SER A 71 -5.84 11.88 5.78
N VAL A 72 -7.14 11.63 5.61
CA VAL A 72 -7.73 10.37 6.02
C VAL A 72 -7.82 9.44 4.82
N MET A 73 -7.26 8.23 4.96
CA MET A 73 -7.47 7.17 3.99
C MET A 73 -8.40 6.16 4.64
N VAL A 74 -9.60 6.01 4.09
CA VAL A 74 -10.56 5.06 4.65
C VAL A 74 -10.20 3.64 4.25
N SER A 75 -10.59 2.67 5.08
CA SER A 75 -10.43 1.26 4.73
C SER A 75 -11.17 0.99 3.42
N GLN A 76 -10.52 0.24 2.53
CA GLN A 76 -11.09 -0.03 1.21
C GLN A 76 -11.97 -1.29 1.18
N GLY A 77 -12.11 -1.98 2.30
CA GLY A 77 -12.96 -3.16 2.37
C GLY A 77 -12.39 -4.38 1.67
N LEU A 78 -11.08 -4.42 1.48
CA LEU A 78 -10.41 -5.54 0.83
C LEU A 78 -10.20 -6.68 1.82
N ASP A 79 -10.27 -7.92 1.32
CA ASP A 79 -9.92 -9.05 2.16
C ASP A 79 -8.40 -9.24 2.24
N GLU A 80 -7.95 -10.18 3.06
CA GLU A 80 -6.53 -10.34 3.32
C GLU A 80 -5.73 -10.77 2.11
N GLU A 81 -6.33 -11.58 1.23
CA GLU A 81 -5.65 -11.97 0.00
C GLU A 81 -5.50 -10.77 -0.93
N GLU A 82 -6.55 -9.97 -1.07
CA GLU A 82 -6.51 -8.77 -1.90
C GLU A 82 -5.49 -7.77 -1.37
N ILE A 83 -5.41 -7.61 -0.05
CA ILE A 83 -4.43 -6.71 0.55
C ILE A 83 -3.01 -7.19 0.27
N ALA A 84 -2.76 -8.50 0.45
CA ALA A 84 -1.44 -9.05 0.14
C ALA A 84 -1.08 -8.80 -1.34
N ASP A 85 -2.04 -9.01 -2.24
CA ASP A 85 -1.80 -8.84 -3.67
C ASP A 85 -1.50 -7.39 -4.03
N VAL A 86 -2.30 -6.44 -3.52
CA VAL A 86 -2.07 -5.03 -3.86
C VAL A 86 -0.76 -4.53 -3.25
N MET A 87 -0.39 -5.00 -2.06
CA MET A 87 0.89 -4.64 -1.48
C MET A 87 2.05 -5.19 -2.30
N ASN A 88 1.92 -6.41 -2.81
CA ASN A 88 2.96 -6.98 -3.67
C ASN A 88 3.10 -6.20 -4.97
N TYR A 89 1.99 -5.72 -5.52
CA TYR A 89 2.04 -4.87 -6.71
C TYR A 89 2.75 -3.54 -6.40
N ILE A 90 2.33 -2.86 -5.34
CA ILE A 90 2.87 -1.54 -4.98
C ILE A 90 4.37 -1.64 -4.70
N LEU A 91 4.77 -2.64 -3.92
CA LEU A 91 6.17 -2.77 -3.50
C LEU A 91 7.11 -3.21 -4.63
N ASN A 92 6.56 -3.61 -5.78
CA ASN A 92 7.35 -4.04 -6.93
C ASN A 92 7.09 -3.17 -8.16
N SER A 93 6.49 -2.00 -7.98
CA SER A 93 6.16 -1.09 -9.08
C SER A 93 6.93 0.22 -8.93
N TRP A 94 7.02 0.99 -10.02
CA TRP A 94 7.55 2.35 -10.05
C TRP A 94 8.95 2.48 -9.44
N SER A 95 9.80 1.49 -9.69
CA SER A 95 11.16 1.41 -9.16
C SER A 95 11.23 1.05 -7.69
N ASN A 96 10.10 0.74 -7.05
CA ASN A 96 10.12 0.14 -5.72
C ASN A 96 10.67 -1.28 -5.82
N LYS A 97 11.34 -1.74 -4.77
CA LYS A 97 11.85 -3.11 -4.71
C LYS A 97 11.50 -3.70 -3.35
N ALA A 98 10.71 -4.75 -3.37
CA ALA A 98 10.34 -5.45 -2.15
C ALA A 98 11.48 -6.36 -1.71
N GLU A 99 11.72 -6.41 -0.40
CA GLU A 99 12.68 -7.37 0.16
C GLU A 99 12.05 -8.76 0.26
N LYS A 100 10.76 -8.81 0.56
CA LYS A 100 10.04 -10.06 0.75
C LYS A 100 8.64 -9.95 0.16
N GLN A 101 8.11 -11.09 -0.27
CA GLN A 101 6.72 -11.18 -0.69
C GLN A 101 5.81 -10.99 0.53
N ILE A 102 4.77 -10.19 0.37
CA ILE A 102 3.74 -10.04 1.40
C ILE A 102 2.83 -11.26 1.32
N THR A 103 2.59 -11.90 2.44
CA THR A 103 1.77 -13.10 2.51
C THR A 103 0.43 -12.80 3.18
N VAL A 104 -0.55 -13.66 2.92
CA VAL A 104 -1.86 -13.55 3.58
C VAL A 104 -1.67 -13.67 5.10
N ALA A 105 -0.81 -14.57 5.55
CA ALA A 105 -0.54 -14.74 6.98
C ALA A 105 -0.03 -13.46 7.62
N GLN A 106 0.86 -12.74 6.93
CA GLN A 106 1.38 -11.46 7.42
C GLN A 106 0.26 -10.43 7.54
N VAL A 107 -0.63 -10.37 6.56
CA VAL A 107 -1.76 -9.43 6.59
C VAL A 107 -2.70 -9.77 7.74
N LEU A 108 -2.98 -11.07 7.96
CA LEU A 108 -3.83 -11.52 9.06
C LEU A 108 -3.25 -11.10 10.41
N ASP A 109 -1.93 -11.13 10.56
CA ASP A 109 -1.27 -10.82 11.82
C ASP A 109 -1.27 -9.33 12.16
N VAL A 110 -1.52 -8.45 11.19
CA VAL A 110 -1.54 -7.01 11.46
C VAL A 110 -2.83 -6.65 12.19
N GLN A 111 -2.69 -6.08 13.38
CA GLN A 111 -3.80 -5.74 14.25
C GLN A 111 -4.15 -4.27 14.16
N LYS A 112 -5.41 -3.96 14.40
CA LYS A 112 -5.87 -2.59 14.56
C LYS A 112 -5.30 -2.04 15.87
N GLN A 113 -4.80 -0.83 15.82
CA GLN A 113 -4.27 -0.18 17.02
C GLN A 113 -5.33 0.46 17.89
#